data_4d5aaa66ea4ea27d730919c1e3476d64
#
_entry.id   4d5aaa66ea4ea27d730919c1e3476d64
#
_cell.length_a   1.000
_cell.length_b   1.000
_cell.length_c   1.000
_cell.angle_alpha   90.00
_cell.angle_beta   90.00
_cell.angle_gamma   90.00
#
_symmetry.space_group_name_H-M   'P 1'
#
loop_
_entity.id
_entity.type
_entity.pdbx_description
1 polymer ?
#
loop_
_entity_poly.entity_id
_entity_poly.type
_entity_poly.pdbx_seq_one_letter_code
_entity_poly.pdbx_strand_id
1 'polypeptide(L)'
;MGTMPVIDVTDINKSFGETQVLKDISFIVEKGDFFGLFGPNGAGKTTLLRIITGQLAPDSGEALTMGVSSSDPMGVKRLVGIVPEAETPPTFLTARETLELTCRIRRVDDLGRVDEWLRFFDITDKADVLCRDISKGQRQKVMLASAFIHEPEILLVDEPFINLDPIYQRKVREYLRGLVSEGRTVFMCTHILEMAEKLCTQIAVINEGRIVSSGSMDDLRVGDEDLEDIFLRVVEQPAVA
;
A
#
# COMPACT_ATOMS: atom_id res chain seq x y z
N MET A 1 20.51 7.57 18.88
CA MET A 1 19.27 8.30 18.63
C MET A 1 18.45 7.39 17.75
N GLY A 2 17.34 6.82 18.29
CA GLY A 2 16.45 6.01 17.45
C GLY A 2 15.84 6.88 16.34
N THR A 3 15.86 6.39 15.12
CA THR A 3 15.14 7.02 14.00
C THR A 3 13.66 7.01 14.33
N MET A 4 12.97 8.15 14.13
CA MET A 4 11.51 8.17 14.27
C MET A 4 10.90 7.29 13.18
N PRO A 5 9.95 6.39 13.53
CA PRO A 5 9.28 5.58 12.53
C PRO A 5 8.53 6.47 11.52
N VAL A 6 8.44 6.00 10.28
CA VAL A 6 7.70 6.73 9.24
C VAL A 6 6.20 6.46 9.29
N ILE A 7 5.79 5.28 9.81
CA ILE A 7 4.41 4.97 10.17
C ILE A 7 4.42 4.40 11.59
N ASP A 8 3.58 4.96 12.45
CA ASP A 8 3.39 4.50 13.81
C ASP A 8 1.88 4.28 14.05
N VAL A 9 1.51 3.06 14.36
CA VAL A 9 0.13 2.65 14.60
C VAL A 9 0.05 2.12 16.02
N THR A 10 -0.78 2.75 16.85
CA THR A 10 -0.89 2.44 18.29
C THR A 10 -2.34 2.20 18.66
N ASP A 11 -2.65 1.00 19.17
CA ASP A 11 -3.91 0.56 19.77
C ASP A 11 -5.15 0.87 18.93
N ILE A 12 -5.05 0.76 17.61
CA ILE A 12 -6.15 1.02 16.69
C ILE A 12 -7.25 -0.01 16.86
N ASN A 13 -8.45 0.49 17.15
CA ASN A 13 -9.70 -0.26 17.16
C ASN A 13 -10.68 0.33 16.14
N LYS A 14 -11.44 -0.54 15.47
CA LYS A 14 -12.48 -0.13 14.51
C LYS A 14 -13.61 -1.12 14.41
N SER A 15 -14.84 -0.61 14.54
CA SER A 15 -16.09 -1.37 14.36
C SER A 15 -16.97 -0.75 13.29
N PHE A 16 -17.77 -1.57 12.65
CA PHE A 16 -18.87 -1.17 11.77
C PHE A 16 -20.15 -1.83 12.28
N GLY A 17 -21.03 -1.04 12.91
CA GLY A 17 -22.17 -1.56 13.63
C GLY A 17 -21.71 -2.47 14.79
N GLU A 18 -22.19 -3.71 14.81
CA GLU A 18 -21.82 -4.70 15.83
C GLU A 18 -20.53 -5.48 15.51
N THR A 19 -19.95 -5.30 14.31
CA THR A 19 -18.78 -6.05 13.87
C THR A 19 -17.51 -5.26 14.14
N GLN A 20 -16.67 -5.75 15.08
CA GLN A 20 -15.34 -5.20 15.30
C GLN A 20 -14.37 -5.77 14.26
N VAL A 21 -13.85 -4.89 13.36
CA VAL A 21 -12.99 -5.24 12.23
C VAL A 21 -11.51 -5.12 12.59
N LEU A 22 -11.13 -4.16 13.45
CA LEU A 22 -9.76 -4.03 13.94
C LEU A 22 -9.77 -4.05 15.48
N LYS A 23 -8.81 -4.77 16.06
CA LYS A 23 -8.76 -5.09 17.48
C LYS A 23 -7.33 -4.89 18.00
N ASP A 24 -7.08 -3.76 18.67
CA ASP A 24 -5.81 -3.43 19.33
C ASP A 24 -4.61 -3.55 18.39
N ILE A 25 -4.71 -2.96 17.18
CA ILE A 25 -3.65 -3.01 16.18
C ILE A 25 -2.53 -2.04 16.54
N SER A 26 -1.32 -2.56 16.73
CA SER A 26 -0.11 -1.77 16.96
C SER A 26 1.07 -2.33 16.18
N PHE A 27 1.79 -1.47 15.46
CA PHE A 27 3.06 -1.76 14.79
C PHE A 27 3.73 -0.46 14.35
N ILE A 28 5.02 -0.56 14.00
CA ILE A 28 5.81 0.54 13.44
C ILE A 28 6.38 0.14 12.08
N VAL A 29 6.62 1.14 11.21
CA VAL A 29 7.35 1.00 9.94
C VAL A 29 8.51 1.98 9.96
N GLU A 30 9.71 1.47 9.77
CA GLU A 30 10.91 2.30 9.74
C GLU A 30 11.17 2.85 8.33
N LYS A 31 11.99 3.91 8.27
CA LYS A 31 12.41 4.49 7.00
C LYS A 31 13.24 3.49 6.20
N GLY A 32 12.88 3.29 4.93
CA GLY A 32 13.57 2.37 4.04
C GLY A 32 13.05 0.93 4.10
N ASP A 33 11.99 0.67 4.88
CA ASP A 33 11.35 -0.64 4.87
C ASP A 33 10.52 -0.87 3.60
N PHE A 34 10.54 -2.10 3.14
CA PHE A 34 9.44 -2.67 2.38
C PHE A 34 8.57 -3.47 3.36
N PHE A 35 7.56 -2.81 3.91
CA PHE A 35 6.68 -3.40 4.92
C PHE A 35 5.46 -4.05 4.27
N GLY A 36 5.23 -5.34 4.54
CA GLY A 36 4.07 -6.10 4.07
C GLY A 36 3.04 -6.30 5.17
N LEU A 37 1.81 -5.83 4.97
CA LEU A 37 0.66 -6.24 5.77
C LEU A 37 -0.03 -7.39 5.04
N PHE A 38 0.18 -8.60 5.53
CA PHE A 38 -0.33 -9.82 4.93
C PHE A 38 -1.48 -10.41 5.74
N GLY A 39 -2.48 -10.99 5.03
CA GLY A 39 -3.60 -11.68 5.68
C GLY A 39 -4.73 -11.99 4.70
N PRO A 40 -5.71 -12.83 5.10
CA PRO A 40 -6.82 -13.22 4.25
C PRO A 40 -7.73 -12.05 3.90
N ASN A 41 -8.60 -12.26 2.91
CA ASN A 41 -9.65 -11.29 2.58
C ASN A 41 -10.58 -11.10 3.79
N GLY A 42 -10.93 -9.84 4.08
CA GLY A 42 -11.74 -9.51 5.25
C GLY A 42 -10.99 -9.38 6.57
N ALA A 43 -9.68 -9.64 6.64
CA ALA A 43 -8.90 -9.51 7.86
C ALA A 43 -8.73 -8.07 8.39
N GLY A 44 -9.09 -7.05 7.58
CA GLY A 44 -9.02 -5.64 7.99
C GLY A 44 -7.93 -4.81 7.31
N LYS A 45 -7.14 -5.35 6.36
CA LYS A 45 -6.03 -4.67 5.68
C LYS A 45 -6.42 -3.32 5.08
N THR A 46 -7.41 -3.31 4.19
CA THR A 46 -7.90 -2.09 3.54
C THR A 46 -8.50 -1.10 4.54
N THR A 47 -9.17 -1.59 5.60
CA THR A 47 -9.68 -0.74 6.69
C THR A 47 -8.55 -0.03 7.42
N LEU A 48 -7.49 -0.76 7.76
CA LEU A 48 -6.32 -0.21 8.41
C LEU A 48 -5.59 0.81 7.52
N LEU A 49 -5.40 0.50 6.24
CA LEU A 49 -4.80 1.43 5.27
C LEU A 49 -5.62 2.73 5.16
N ARG A 50 -6.95 2.66 5.16
CA ARG A 50 -7.82 3.84 5.16
C ARG A 50 -7.70 4.66 6.44
N ILE A 51 -7.44 4.03 7.58
CA ILE A 51 -7.16 4.74 8.84
C ILE A 51 -5.81 5.43 8.77
N ILE A 52 -4.74 4.75 8.37
CA ILE A 52 -3.40 5.33 8.23
C ILE A 52 -3.43 6.55 7.29
N THR A 53 -4.21 6.49 6.20
CA THR A 53 -4.35 7.58 5.23
C THR A 53 -5.35 8.68 5.63
N GLY A 54 -5.98 8.55 6.80
CA GLY A 54 -7.00 9.50 7.29
C GLY A 54 -8.31 9.49 6.49
N GLN A 55 -8.56 8.45 5.67
CA GLN A 55 -9.82 8.29 4.95
C GLN A 55 -10.95 7.75 5.84
N LEU A 56 -10.58 7.14 6.95
CA LEU A 56 -11.48 6.57 7.96
C LEU A 56 -10.93 6.89 9.35
N ALA A 57 -11.77 7.39 10.23
CA ALA A 57 -11.40 7.59 11.64
C ALA A 57 -11.43 6.25 12.40
N PRO A 58 -10.45 5.95 13.24
CA PRO A 58 -10.54 4.83 14.19
C PRO A 58 -11.57 5.13 15.27
N ASP A 59 -12.03 4.09 16.00
CA ASP A 59 -12.87 4.26 17.17
C ASP A 59 -12.03 4.59 18.41
N SER A 60 -10.78 4.05 18.45
CA SER A 60 -9.75 4.40 19.45
C SER A 60 -8.36 4.14 18.87
N GLY A 61 -7.33 4.63 19.54
CA GLY A 61 -5.94 4.54 19.11
C GLY A 61 -5.54 5.67 18.19
N GLU A 62 -4.31 5.63 17.69
CA GLU A 62 -3.73 6.67 16.84
C GLU A 62 -2.88 6.04 15.72
N ALA A 63 -2.89 6.68 14.56
CA ALA A 63 -1.96 6.40 13.47
C ALA A 63 -1.25 7.68 13.05
N LEU A 64 0.08 7.64 13.05
CA LEU A 64 0.94 8.74 12.64
C LEU A 64 1.70 8.35 11.36
N THR A 65 1.81 9.26 10.41
CA THR A 65 2.66 9.13 9.23
C THR A 65 3.65 10.30 9.21
N MET A 66 4.95 9.99 9.38
CA MET A 66 6.00 11.01 9.58
C MET A 66 5.63 12.04 10.66
N GLY A 67 5.02 11.57 11.76
CA GLY A 67 4.56 12.40 12.86
C GLY A 67 3.26 13.17 12.61
N VAL A 68 2.64 13.06 11.42
CA VAL A 68 1.35 13.67 11.09
C VAL A 68 0.23 12.68 11.42
N SER A 69 -0.70 13.10 12.29
CA SER A 69 -1.83 12.27 12.69
C SER A 69 -2.80 12.01 11.53
N SER A 70 -3.37 10.81 11.49
CA SER A 70 -4.43 10.43 10.55
C SER A 70 -5.70 11.28 10.71
N SER A 71 -5.84 12.02 11.81
CA SER A 71 -6.88 13.05 11.99
C SER A 71 -6.68 14.29 11.12
N ASP A 72 -5.49 14.48 10.53
CA ASP A 72 -5.21 15.45 9.46
C ASP A 72 -5.01 14.72 8.10
N PRO A 73 -6.09 14.33 7.41
CA PRO A 73 -6.00 13.60 6.14
C PRO A 73 -5.25 14.34 5.04
N MET A 74 -5.30 15.67 5.06
CA MET A 74 -4.63 16.49 4.05
C MET A 74 -3.13 16.56 4.29
N GLY A 75 -2.71 16.64 5.56
CA GLY A 75 -1.32 16.53 5.97
C GLY A 75 -0.73 15.19 5.54
N VAL A 76 -1.37 14.08 5.91
CA VAL A 76 -0.92 12.73 5.53
C VAL A 76 -0.85 12.57 4.01
N LYS A 77 -1.91 12.93 3.27
CA LYS A 77 -1.95 12.77 1.80
C LYS A 77 -0.89 13.57 1.06
N ARG A 78 -0.33 14.62 1.65
CA ARG A 78 0.80 15.36 1.05
C ARG A 78 2.11 14.58 1.10
N LEU A 79 2.26 13.70 2.09
CA LEU A 79 3.48 12.94 2.36
C LEU A 79 3.55 11.62 1.58
N VAL A 80 2.39 11.08 1.18
CA VAL A 80 2.29 9.71 0.67
C VAL A 80 1.78 9.65 -0.77
N GLY A 81 2.23 8.63 -1.51
CA GLY A 81 1.53 8.12 -2.70
C GLY A 81 0.60 6.98 -2.29
N ILE A 82 -0.59 6.91 -2.88
CA ILE A 82 -1.59 5.91 -2.52
C ILE A 82 -2.06 5.19 -3.77
N VAL A 83 -1.98 3.85 -3.75
CA VAL A 83 -2.63 2.97 -4.73
C VAL A 83 -3.73 2.21 -3.99
N PRO A 84 -5.02 2.50 -4.22
CA PRO A 84 -6.11 1.76 -3.62
C PRO A 84 -6.32 0.41 -4.31
N GLU A 85 -6.99 -0.53 -3.62
CA GLU A 85 -7.36 -1.84 -4.18
C GLU A 85 -8.23 -1.71 -5.45
N ALA A 86 -9.17 -0.78 -5.45
CA ALA A 86 -10.07 -0.56 -6.58
C ALA A 86 -9.45 0.39 -7.60
N GLU A 87 -9.40 -0.02 -8.87
CA GLU A 87 -8.97 0.79 -10.01
C GLU A 87 -10.04 1.82 -10.40
N THR A 88 -10.11 2.91 -9.65
CA THR A 88 -11.13 3.97 -9.78
C THR A 88 -10.55 5.33 -10.15
N PRO A 89 -9.83 5.48 -11.30
CA PRO A 89 -9.48 6.80 -11.78
C PRO A 89 -10.75 7.58 -12.16
N PRO A 90 -10.72 8.92 -12.17
CA PRO A 90 -11.86 9.73 -12.57
C PRO A 90 -12.39 9.32 -13.95
N THR A 91 -13.61 8.80 -14.03
CA THR A 91 -14.17 8.18 -15.24
C THR A 91 -14.40 9.16 -16.39
N PHE A 92 -14.51 10.46 -16.08
CA PHE A 92 -14.75 11.56 -17.02
C PHE A 92 -13.46 12.24 -17.50
N LEU A 93 -12.29 11.82 -17.01
CA LEU A 93 -10.98 12.26 -17.49
C LEU A 93 -10.35 11.18 -18.37
N THR A 94 -9.49 11.61 -19.28
CA THR A 94 -8.59 10.71 -20.02
C THR A 94 -7.45 10.23 -19.11
N ALA A 95 -6.71 9.22 -19.55
CA ALA A 95 -5.52 8.78 -18.81
C ALA A 95 -4.51 9.92 -18.65
N ARG A 96 -4.25 10.70 -19.69
CA ARG A 96 -3.38 11.89 -19.67
C ARG A 96 -3.88 12.93 -18.69
N GLU A 97 -5.14 13.36 -18.82
CA GLU A 97 -5.74 14.38 -17.95
C GLU A 97 -5.72 13.96 -16.49
N THR A 98 -5.88 12.67 -16.19
CA THR A 98 -5.78 12.13 -14.81
C THR A 98 -4.37 12.32 -14.24
N LEU A 99 -3.33 12.03 -15.03
CA LEU A 99 -1.94 12.22 -14.60
C LEU A 99 -1.57 13.70 -14.50
N GLU A 100 -2.00 14.54 -15.45
CA GLU A 100 -1.80 15.99 -15.39
C GLU A 100 -2.48 16.63 -14.18
N LEU A 101 -3.71 16.20 -13.87
CA LEU A 101 -4.43 16.64 -12.66
C LEU A 101 -3.65 16.25 -11.41
N THR A 102 -3.12 15.03 -11.38
CA THR A 102 -2.27 14.57 -10.27
C THR A 102 -1.02 15.44 -10.14
N CYS A 103 -0.31 15.74 -11.24
CA CYS A 103 0.83 16.65 -11.22
C CYS A 103 0.47 18.01 -10.63
N ARG A 104 -0.65 18.61 -11.05
CA ARG A 104 -1.11 19.91 -10.52
C ARG A 104 -1.41 19.86 -9.04
N ILE A 105 -2.14 18.83 -8.57
CA ILE A 105 -2.48 18.66 -7.14
C ILE A 105 -1.22 18.45 -6.31
N ARG A 106 -0.25 17.69 -6.83
CA ARG A 106 1.01 17.34 -6.17
C ARG A 106 2.13 18.37 -6.38
N ARG A 107 1.87 19.44 -7.15
CA ARG A 107 2.83 20.50 -7.48
C ARG A 107 4.08 19.95 -8.18
N VAL A 108 3.88 19.01 -9.09
CA VAL A 108 4.92 18.52 -10.01
C VAL A 108 4.93 19.46 -11.21
N ASP A 109 5.98 20.25 -11.35
CA ASP A 109 6.07 21.27 -12.43
C ASP A 109 6.43 20.66 -13.78
N ASP A 110 7.16 19.54 -13.77
CA ASP A 110 7.55 18.82 -14.99
C ASP A 110 6.41 17.93 -15.50
N LEU A 111 5.64 18.45 -16.44
CA LEU A 111 4.59 17.66 -17.11
C LEU A 111 5.13 16.61 -18.09
N GLY A 112 6.41 16.62 -18.44
CA GLY A 112 7.06 15.57 -19.23
C GLY A 112 6.97 14.19 -18.57
N ARG A 113 6.88 14.16 -17.25
CA ARG A 113 6.64 12.94 -16.46
C ARG A 113 5.35 12.20 -16.83
N VAL A 114 4.33 12.92 -17.31
CA VAL A 114 3.09 12.28 -17.79
C VAL A 114 3.39 11.33 -18.93
N ASP A 115 4.15 11.78 -19.93
CA ASP A 115 4.53 10.96 -21.09
C ASP A 115 5.49 9.84 -20.69
N GLU A 116 6.36 10.05 -19.70
CA GLU A 116 7.25 9.01 -19.16
C GLU A 116 6.46 7.88 -18.53
N TRP A 117 5.47 8.17 -17.69
CA TRP A 117 4.64 7.16 -17.04
C TRP A 117 3.68 6.46 -18.01
N LEU A 118 3.12 7.18 -18.99
CA LEU A 118 2.34 6.56 -20.07
C LEU A 118 3.18 5.56 -20.87
N ARG A 119 4.45 5.89 -21.17
CA ARG A 119 5.40 4.98 -21.84
C ARG A 119 5.82 3.82 -20.94
N PHE A 120 6.11 4.08 -19.63
CA PHE A 120 6.48 3.03 -18.67
C PHE A 120 5.45 1.91 -18.63
N PHE A 121 4.16 2.28 -18.61
CA PHE A 121 3.04 1.35 -18.55
C PHE A 121 2.53 0.91 -19.94
N ASP A 122 3.12 1.40 -21.03
CA ASP A 122 2.70 1.09 -22.42
C ASP A 122 1.20 1.33 -22.64
N ILE A 123 0.75 2.52 -22.26
CA ILE A 123 -0.62 3.01 -22.44
C ILE A 123 -0.67 4.35 -23.19
N THR A 124 0.39 4.69 -23.93
CA THR A 124 0.46 5.93 -24.69
C THR A 124 -0.62 6.01 -25.78
N ASP A 125 -0.99 4.88 -26.38
CA ASP A 125 -2.08 4.77 -27.36
C ASP A 125 -3.47 5.00 -26.75
N LYS A 126 -3.58 4.98 -25.42
CA LYS A 126 -4.80 5.23 -24.64
C LYS A 126 -4.76 6.55 -23.88
N ALA A 127 -3.71 7.35 -24.08
CA ALA A 127 -3.50 8.60 -23.33
C ALA A 127 -4.73 9.52 -23.39
N ASP A 128 -5.35 9.65 -24.54
CA ASP A 128 -6.47 10.55 -24.81
C ASP A 128 -7.85 9.83 -24.77
N VAL A 129 -7.88 8.58 -24.28
CA VAL A 129 -9.12 7.81 -24.08
C VAL A 129 -9.62 8.01 -22.65
N LEU A 130 -10.94 8.20 -22.49
CA LEU A 130 -11.54 8.36 -21.16
C LEU A 130 -11.31 7.12 -20.29
N CYS A 131 -11.03 7.34 -19.00
CA CYS A 131 -10.75 6.24 -18.06
C CYS A 131 -11.91 5.24 -17.94
N ARG A 132 -13.16 5.62 -18.21
CA ARG A 132 -14.30 4.69 -18.26
C ARG A 132 -14.22 3.72 -19.46
N ASP A 133 -13.56 4.10 -20.53
CA ASP A 133 -13.55 3.38 -21.82
C ASP A 133 -12.30 2.50 -21.99
N ILE A 134 -11.35 2.54 -21.05
CA ILE A 134 -10.18 1.66 -21.02
C ILE A 134 -10.43 0.44 -20.13
N SER A 135 -9.62 -0.63 -20.32
CA SER A 135 -9.73 -1.88 -19.57
C SER A 135 -9.38 -1.71 -18.07
N LYS A 136 -9.78 -2.69 -17.24
CA LYS A 136 -9.40 -2.73 -15.81
C LYS A 136 -7.89 -2.66 -15.63
N GLY A 137 -7.11 -3.47 -16.36
CA GLY A 137 -5.66 -3.44 -16.28
C GLY A 137 -5.06 -2.11 -16.69
N GLN A 138 -5.64 -1.42 -17.71
CA GLN A 138 -5.20 -0.07 -18.09
C GLN A 138 -5.56 0.96 -17.01
N ARG A 139 -6.75 0.87 -16.38
CA ARG A 139 -7.07 1.72 -15.22
C ARG A 139 -6.10 1.51 -14.06
N GLN A 140 -5.75 0.25 -13.76
CA GLN A 140 -4.75 -0.06 -12.74
C GLN A 140 -3.40 0.59 -13.04
N LYS A 141 -2.95 0.55 -14.29
CA LYS A 141 -1.73 1.24 -14.74
C LYS A 141 -1.79 2.76 -14.54
N VAL A 142 -2.94 3.39 -14.84
CA VAL A 142 -3.15 4.83 -14.59
C VAL A 142 -3.10 5.14 -13.09
N MET A 143 -3.71 4.30 -12.23
CA MET A 143 -3.67 4.50 -10.79
C MET A 143 -2.26 4.37 -10.21
N LEU A 144 -1.51 3.38 -10.66
CA LEU A 144 -0.09 3.21 -10.29
C LEU A 144 0.74 4.43 -10.74
N ALA A 145 0.60 4.85 -12.00
CA ALA A 145 1.28 6.03 -12.52
C ALA A 145 0.95 7.28 -11.67
N SER A 146 -0.33 7.48 -11.31
CA SER A 146 -0.75 8.60 -10.47
C SER A 146 -0.10 8.58 -9.07
N ALA A 147 0.09 7.40 -8.50
CA ALA A 147 0.73 7.26 -7.19
C ALA A 147 2.26 7.47 -7.26
N PHE A 148 2.88 7.17 -8.40
CA PHE A 148 4.33 7.20 -8.58
C PHE A 148 4.86 8.55 -9.11
N ILE A 149 4.07 9.27 -9.91
CA ILE A 149 4.50 10.44 -10.70
C ILE A 149 5.10 11.58 -9.86
N HIS A 150 4.72 11.70 -8.60
CA HIS A 150 5.21 12.73 -7.68
C HIS A 150 6.33 12.26 -6.74
N GLU A 151 6.83 11.03 -6.95
CA GLU A 151 7.98 10.44 -6.23
C GLU A 151 7.88 10.57 -4.70
N PRO A 152 6.82 10.02 -4.08
CA PRO A 152 6.61 10.18 -2.65
C PRO A 152 7.71 9.50 -1.82
N GLU A 153 7.98 10.01 -0.60
CA GLU A 153 8.87 9.36 0.38
C GLU A 153 8.28 8.04 0.90
N ILE A 154 6.94 7.97 0.98
CA ILE A 154 6.20 6.79 1.43
C ILE A 154 5.16 6.44 0.39
N LEU A 155 5.15 5.19 -0.03
CA LEU A 155 4.16 4.64 -0.94
C LEU A 155 3.30 3.61 -0.22
N LEU A 156 1.99 3.86 -0.18
CA LEU A 156 0.99 2.98 0.42
C LEU A 156 0.21 2.30 -0.69
N VAL A 157 0.30 0.97 -0.80
CA VAL A 157 -0.30 0.23 -1.91
C VAL A 157 -1.18 -0.91 -1.40
N ASP A 158 -2.42 -0.95 -1.89
CA ASP A 158 -3.37 -2.01 -1.60
C ASP A 158 -3.54 -2.89 -2.84
N GLU A 159 -3.07 -4.15 -2.74
CA GLU A 159 -3.13 -5.16 -3.81
C GLU A 159 -2.59 -4.66 -5.18
N PRO A 160 -1.38 -4.10 -5.27
CA PRO A 160 -0.92 -3.37 -6.46
C PRO A 160 -0.74 -4.22 -7.71
N PHE A 161 -0.72 -5.54 -7.58
CA PHE A 161 -0.47 -6.48 -8.69
C PHE A 161 -1.74 -7.06 -9.32
N ILE A 162 -2.91 -6.80 -8.73
CA ILE A 162 -4.19 -7.24 -9.27
C ILE A 162 -4.44 -6.57 -10.63
N ASN A 163 -5.03 -7.31 -11.56
CA ASN A 163 -5.36 -6.87 -12.92
C ASN A 163 -4.15 -6.47 -13.80
N LEU A 164 -2.92 -6.74 -13.37
CA LEU A 164 -1.73 -6.60 -14.19
C LEU A 164 -1.32 -7.95 -14.78
N ASP A 165 -0.89 -7.93 -16.05
CA ASP A 165 -0.24 -9.09 -16.63
C ASP A 165 1.19 -9.30 -16.05
N PRO A 166 1.79 -10.49 -16.20
CA PRO A 166 3.07 -10.82 -15.58
C PRO A 166 4.22 -9.87 -15.94
N ILE A 167 4.20 -9.27 -17.11
CA ILE A 167 5.24 -8.33 -17.57
C ILE A 167 5.18 -7.05 -16.72
N TYR A 168 3.97 -6.51 -16.51
CA TYR A 168 3.80 -5.29 -15.71
C TYR A 168 3.90 -5.57 -14.21
N GLN A 169 3.47 -6.73 -13.73
CA GLN A 169 3.77 -7.15 -12.35
C GLN A 169 5.27 -7.12 -12.07
N ARG A 170 6.09 -7.62 -13.02
CA ARG A 170 7.55 -7.57 -12.89
C ARG A 170 8.08 -6.13 -12.89
N LYS A 171 7.62 -5.28 -13.84
CA LYS A 171 8.05 -3.87 -13.92
C LYS A 171 7.72 -3.10 -12.63
N VAL A 172 6.50 -3.26 -12.11
CA VAL A 172 6.07 -2.62 -10.86
C VAL A 172 6.91 -3.13 -9.68
N ARG A 173 7.13 -4.43 -9.59
CA ARG A 173 7.99 -5.01 -8.54
C ARG A 173 9.41 -4.45 -8.57
N GLU A 174 10.02 -4.37 -9.75
CA GLU A 174 11.36 -3.80 -9.92
C GLU A 174 11.39 -2.31 -9.53
N TYR A 175 10.36 -1.55 -9.91
CA TYR A 175 10.22 -0.16 -9.52
C TYR A 175 10.10 0.02 -7.99
N LEU A 176 9.22 -0.75 -7.34
CA LEU A 176 9.03 -0.70 -5.88
C LEU A 176 10.31 -1.06 -5.12
N ARG A 177 11.07 -2.06 -5.60
CA ARG A 177 12.40 -2.39 -5.05
C ARG A 177 13.39 -1.24 -5.21
N GLY A 178 13.38 -0.58 -6.36
CA GLY A 178 14.19 0.59 -6.63
C GLY A 178 13.95 1.70 -5.62
N LEU A 179 12.68 2.01 -5.31
CA LEU A 179 12.32 3.01 -4.31
C LEU A 179 12.94 2.71 -2.93
N VAL A 180 12.82 1.46 -2.49
CA VAL A 180 13.39 1.04 -1.20
C VAL A 180 14.91 1.11 -1.21
N SER A 181 15.57 0.72 -2.31
CA SER A 181 17.03 0.84 -2.45
C SER A 181 17.52 2.30 -2.42
N GLU A 182 16.64 3.25 -2.75
CA GLU A 182 16.88 4.70 -2.65
C GLU A 182 16.56 5.27 -1.25
N GLY A 183 16.17 4.41 -0.30
CA GLY A 183 15.84 4.80 1.08
C GLY A 183 14.42 5.31 1.26
N ARG A 184 13.53 5.13 0.27
CA ARG A 184 12.09 5.38 0.40
C ARG A 184 11.40 4.20 1.06
N THR A 185 10.19 4.40 1.56
CA THR A 185 9.43 3.36 2.27
C THR A 185 8.23 2.92 1.45
N VAL A 186 8.00 1.61 1.41
CA VAL A 186 6.80 1.03 0.78
C VAL A 186 6.03 0.24 1.84
N PHE A 187 4.74 0.57 1.99
CA PHE A 187 3.79 -0.19 2.79
C PHE A 187 2.80 -0.87 1.84
N MET A 188 2.78 -2.19 1.84
CA MET A 188 1.97 -2.98 0.92
C MET A 188 0.99 -3.87 1.68
N CYS A 189 -0.31 -3.74 1.37
CA CYS A 189 -1.30 -4.73 1.74
C CYS A 189 -1.42 -5.76 0.62
N THR A 190 -1.36 -7.04 0.96
CA THR A 190 -1.57 -8.12 -0.01
C THR A 190 -2.03 -9.41 0.67
N HIS A 191 -2.70 -10.26 -0.11
CA HIS A 191 -2.99 -11.65 0.26
C HIS A 191 -2.13 -12.63 -0.54
N ILE A 192 -1.25 -12.13 -1.43
CA ILE A 192 -0.39 -12.95 -2.29
C ILE A 192 0.95 -13.16 -1.59
N LEU A 193 1.11 -14.31 -0.95
CA LEU A 193 2.31 -14.73 -0.20
C LEU A 193 3.60 -14.57 -1.01
N GLU A 194 3.62 -15.09 -2.22
CA GLU A 194 4.80 -15.05 -3.10
C GLU A 194 5.31 -13.62 -3.33
N MET A 195 4.41 -12.63 -3.41
CA MET A 195 4.79 -11.23 -3.59
C MET A 195 5.34 -10.62 -2.30
N ALA A 196 4.72 -10.94 -1.16
CA ALA A 196 5.20 -10.51 0.15
C ALA A 196 6.61 -11.07 0.42
N GLU A 197 6.81 -12.36 0.20
CA GLU A 197 8.10 -13.04 0.40
C GLU A 197 9.22 -12.47 -0.48
N LYS A 198 8.90 -12.13 -1.73
CA LYS A 198 9.90 -11.60 -2.66
C LYS A 198 10.25 -10.13 -2.43
N LEU A 199 9.38 -9.35 -1.79
CA LEU A 199 9.52 -7.90 -1.74
C LEU A 199 9.79 -7.37 -0.34
N CYS A 200 9.14 -7.95 0.69
CA CYS A 200 9.10 -7.34 2.01
C CYS A 200 10.39 -7.59 2.80
N THR A 201 10.88 -6.56 3.45
CA THR A 201 11.94 -6.62 4.47
C THR A 201 11.35 -6.89 5.85
N GLN A 202 10.16 -6.36 6.09
CA GLN A 202 9.38 -6.51 7.31
C GLN A 202 7.96 -6.94 6.96
N ILE A 203 7.36 -7.80 7.78
CA ILE A 203 6.00 -8.31 7.58
C ILE A 203 5.21 -8.23 8.89
N ALA A 204 3.94 -7.89 8.77
CA ALA A 204 2.94 -8.13 9.81
C ALA A 204 1.83 -9.02 9.23
N VAL A 205 1.48 -10.06 9.95
CA VAL A 205 0.36 -10.96 9.60
C VAL A 205 -0.87 -10.50 10.38
N ILE A 206 -1.92 -10.14 9.64
CA ILE A 206 -3.21 -9.77 10.24
C ILE A 206 -4.23 -10.90 10.01
N ASN A 207 -4.89 -11.32 11.08
CA ASN A 207 -5.98 -12.29 11.03
C ASN A 207 -7.10 -11.86 11.99
N GLU A 208 -8.36 -11.95 11.56
CA GLU A 208 -9.55 -11.60 12.35
C GLU A 208 -9.44 -10.23 13.06
N GLY A 209 -8.79 -9.28 12.40
CA GLY A 209 -8.62 -7.91 12.91
C GLY A 209 -7.52 -7.75 13.95
N ARG A 210 -6.62 -8.70 14.14
CA ARG A 210 -5.47 -8.64 15.06
C ARG A 210 -4.16 -8.87 14.31
N ILE A 211 -3.08 -8.21 14.73
CA ILE A 211 -1.73 -8.61 14.31
C ILE A 211 -1.38 -9.88 15.10
N VAL A 212 -1.21 -10.98 14.41
CA VAL A 212 -0.92 -12.29 15.01
C VAL A 212 0.58 -12.62 14.97
N SER A 213 1.33 -11.96 14.07
CA SER A 213 2.80 -12.05 14.03
C SER A 213 3.36 -10.84 13.31
N SER A 214 4.56 -10.39 13.67
CA SER A 214 5.29 -9.32 12.96
C SER A 214 6.80 -9.45 13.19
N GLY A 215 7.58 -9.07 12.18
CA GLY A 215 9.04 -9.10 12.23
C GLY A 215 9.66 -9.13 10.84
N SER A 216 10.98 -9.29 10.78
CA SER A 216 11.65 -9.57 9.50
C SER A 216 11.31 -10.98 9.02
N MET A 217 11.50 -11.23 7.72
CA MET A 217 11.32 -12.57 7.17
C MET A 217 12.19 -13.60 7.87
N ASP A 218 13.42 -13.20 8.24
CA ASP A 218 14.37 -14.10 8.90
C ASP A 218 13.97 -14.38 10.35
N ASP A 219 13.37 -13.41 11.07
CA ASP A 219 12.89 -13.58 12.43
C ASP A 219 11.64 -14.48 12.52
N LEU A 220 10.82 -14.46 11.47
CA LEU A 220 9.57 -15.22 11.43
C LEU A 220 9.74 -16.68 11.02
N ARG A 221 10.82 -17.00 10.30
CA ARG A 221 11.11 -18.37 9.82
C ARG A 221 11.58 -19.27 10.96
N VAL A 222 11.08 -20.49 10.96
CA VAL A 222 11.58 -21.59 11.78
C VAL A 222 12.12 -22.67 10.84
N GLY A 223 13.44 -22.77 10.70
CA GLY A 223 14.07 -23.68 9.75
C GLY A 223 13.92 -23.21 8.30
N ASP A 224 13.49 -24.11 7.41
CA ASP A 224 13.31 -23.84 5.98
C ASP A 224 11.86 -23.46 5.63
N GLU A 225 11.06 -23.00 6.62
CA GLU A 225 9.67 -22.57 6.38
C GLU A 225 9.59 -21.43 5.35
N ASP A 226 8.64 -21.52 4.44
CA ASP A 226 8.23 -20.39 3.58
C ASP A 226 7.16 -19.55 4.28
N LEU A 227 6.72 -18.46 3.63
CA LEU A 227 5.71 -17.58 4.22
C LEU A 227 4.33 -18.24 4.34
N GLU A 228 4.05 -19.25 3.52
CA GLU A 228 2.81 -20.04 3.60
C GLU A 228 2.79 -20.90 4.87
N ASP A 229 3.90 -21.58 5.18
CA ASP A 229 4.06 -22.35 6.40
C ASP A 229 3.94 -21.47 7.65
N ILE A 230 4.61 -20.29 7.63
CA ILE A 230 4.50 -19.29 8.71
C ILE A 230 3.05 -18.86 8.90
N PHE A 231 2.35 -18.55 7.80
CA PHE A 231 0.96 -18.10 7.85
C PHE A 231 0.05 -19.17 8.42
N LEU A 232 0.14 -20.42 7.93
CA LEU A 232 -0.67 -21.55 8.42
C LEU A 232 -0.39 -21.79 9.90
N ARG A 233 0.87 -21.81 10.30
CA ARG A 233 1.27 -21.98 11.72
C ARG A 233 0.68 -20.92 12.63
N VAL A 234 0.70 -19.65 12.20
CA VAL A 234 0.25 -18.52 13.03
C VAL A 234 -1.28 -18.39 13.04
N VAL A 235 -1.96 -18.80 11.96
CA VAL A 235 -3.43 -18.72 11.86
C VAL A 235 -4.11 -19.95 12.47
N GLU A 236 -3.51 -21.16 12.35
CA GLU A 236 -4.06 -22.38 12.90
C GLU A 236 -3.78 -22.57 14.38
N GLN A 237 -2.78 -21.90 14.92
CA GLN A 237 -2.54 -21.86 16.38
C GLN A 237 -3.26 -20.64 16.96
N PRO A 238 -4.44 -20.82 17.61
CA PRO A 238 -5.05 -19.70 18.33
C PRO A 238 -4.04 -19.24 19.38
N ALA A 239 -3.81 -17.91 19.43
CA ALA A 239 -2.95 -17.32 20.43
C ALA A 239 -3.32 -17.90 21.79
N VAL A 240 -2.38 -18.63 22.38
CA VAL A 240 -2.54 -19.09 23.76
C VAL A 240 -2.64 -17.83 24.61
N ALA A 241 -3.81 -17.65 25.20
CA ALA A 241 -4.19 -16.51 26.03
C ALA A 241 -3.27 -16.34 27.24
#